data_e21d31c1f5170bef92c82398f91b4a04
#
_entry.id   e21d31c1f5170bef92c82398f91b4a04
#
_cell.length_a   1.000
_cell.length_b   1.000
_cell.length_c   1.000
_cell.angle_alpha   90.00
_cell.angle_beta   90.00
_cell.angle_gamma   90.00
#
_symmetry.space_group_name_H-M   'P 1'
#
loop_
_entity.id
_entity.type
_entity.pdbx_description
1 polymer ?
#
loop_
_entity_poly.entity_id
_entity_poly.type
_entity_poly.pdbx_seq_one_letter_code
_entity_poly.pdbx_strand_id
1 'polypeptide(L)'
;GDKVIAFAKNFLDETIPLEGGSYKDVLGFDFVDGNIYALLAEGNKAQLKDPKKYVGYSNYGDNSYGLLFINNNLHFEIQVDPSHPIGSSDKAGIKDILMESAITTIQDCEDSVAAVDGEDKTAVYRNWLGLMKGDLKESFNKNGSQMTRELNPDRSYVSKDGNDLLLSGRSLMLVRNVGHLMTNPGILDAEGSEVPEGIMDAMFTICIAMHDLNKNSPYQNSKAGSVYIVKPKMHGPEEVQFTCDLFAAVENALGLPNLTAKVGIMDEERRTTVNLKECIEVAKDRVIFINTGFLDRTGDEIHTSMEAGPMITKAAMKQHQWIASYEDWNVDIGLETGFKGKAQIGKGMWPMPDEMLGMYNTKTMHPKAGANCAWVPSPTAATLHAIHYHQILVGDEQSTIMNREKASLDAILDIPCLLYTSDRCRR
;
A
#
# COMPACT_ATOMS: atom_id res chain seq x y z
N GLY A 1 0.02 13.01 25.40
CA GLY A 1 -1.18 13.72 24.90
C GLY A 1 -0.82 15.00 24.17
N ASP A 2 -0.28 16.00 24.87
CA ASP A 2 -0.09 17.36 24.32
C ASP A 2 0.76 17.41 23.04
N LYS A 3 1.80 16.59 22.93
CA LYS A 3 2.62 16.50 21.70
C LYS A 3 1.83 15.97 20.52
N VAL A 4 0.95 15.00 20.74
CA VAL A 4 0.10 14.42 19.69
C VAL A 4 -0.94 15.45 19.24
N ILE A 5 -1.57 16.15 20.18
CA ILE A 5 -2.53 17.22 19.88
C ILE A 5 -1.84 18.34 19.08
N ALA A 6 -0.65 18.78 19.51
CA ALA A 6 0.10 19.81 18.79
C ALA A 6 0.50 19.35 17.38
N PHE A 7 0.90 18.10 17.21
CA PHE A 7 1.21 17.51 15.91
C PHE A 7 -0.02 17.48 15.00
N ALA A 8 -1.17 17.03 15.53
CA ALA A 8 -2.42 16.99 14.80
C ALA A 8 -2.87 18.39 14.33
N LYS A 9 -2.77 19.42 15.19
CA LYS A 9 -3.11 20.80 14.82
C LYS A 9 -2.16 21.34 13.75
N ASN A 10 -0.86 21.03 13.81
CA ASN A 10 0.09 21.40 12.76
C ASN A 10 -0.25 20.69 11.43
N PHE A 11 -0.59 19.41 11.46
CA PHE A 11 -1.04 18.69 10.27
C PHE A 11 -2.25 19.37 9.61
N LEU A 12 -3.23 19.84 10.39
CA LEU A 12 -4.39 20.57 9.85
C LEU A 12 -3.97 21.93 9.26
N ASP A 13 -3.09 22.67 9.92
CA ASP A 13 -2.59 23.95 9.42
C ASP A 13 -1.82 23.81 8.09
N GLU A 14 -1.09 22.70 7.91
CA GLU A 14 -0.37 22.38 6.67
C GLU A 14 -1.30 21.89 5.57
N THR A 15 -2.27 21.03 5.91
CA THR A 15 -3.06 20.28 4.93
C THR A 15 -4.31 21.02 4.48
N ILE A 16 -5.01 21.68 5.40
CA ILE A 16 -6.25 22.46 5.17
C ILE A 16 -6.16 23.84 5.83
N PRO A 17 -5.16 24.67 5.46
CA PRO A 17 -4.93 25.95 6.09
C PRO A 17 -6.15 26.86 6.04
N LEU A 18 -6.34 27.66 7.09
CA LEU A 18 -7.36 28.69 7.19
C LEU A 18 -6.87 29.99 6.50
N GLU A 19 -7.79 30.83 6.03
CA GLU A 19 -7.48 32.18 5.49
C GLU A 19 -6.85 33.09 6.53
N GLY A 20 -7.08 32.81 7.82
CA GLY A 20 -6.47 33.49 8.95
C GLY A 20 -6.55 32.62 10.21
N GLY A 21 -5.53 32.74 11.07
CA GLY A 21 -5.45 31.93 12.30
C GLY A 21 -4.84 30.55 12.11
N SER A 22 -4.89 29.75 13.16
CA SER A 22 -4.38 28.38 13.24
C SER A 22 -5.42 27.49 13.91
N TYR A 23 -5.41 26.20 13.61
CA TYR A 23 -6.28 25.21 14.29
C TYR A 23 -6.02 25.14 15.82
N LYS A 24 -4.91 25.67 16.30
CA LYS A 24 -4.63 25.82 17.73
C LYS A 24 -5.56 26.82 18.42
N ASP A 25 -6.12 27.76 17.66
CA ASP A 25 -6.96 28.85 18.14
C ASP A 25 -8.45 28.64 17.82
N VAL A 26 -8.78 27.59 17.10
CA VAL A 26 -10.17 27.25 16.76
C VAL A 26 -10.94 26.84 18.00
N LEU A 27 -12.13 27.44 18.18
CA LEU A 27 -13.06 27.24 19.29
C LEU A 27 -14.24 26.32 18.92
N GLY A 28 -14.41 26.03 17.64
CA GLY A 28 -15.50 25.20 17.10
C GLY A 28 -15.63 25.38 15.60
N PHE A 29 -16.67 24.80 15.05
CA PHE A 29 -16.96 24.87 13.62
C PHE A 29 -18.41 25.31 13.40
N ASP A 30 -18.64 26.07 12.35
CA ASP A 30 -19.96 26.56 11.92
C ASP A 30 -20.20 26.19 10.46
N PHE A 31 -21.45 25.96 10.10
CA PHE A 31 -21.86 25.54 8.78
C PHE A 31 -22.79 26.58 8.18
N VAL A 32 -22.41 27.15 7.07
CA VAL A 32 -23.18 28.16 6.35
C VAL A 32 -23.19 27.81 4.87
N ASP A 33 -24.38 27.60 4.32
CA ASP A 33 -24.58 27.32 2.87
C ASP A 33 -23.68 26.21 2.32
N GLY A 34 -23.56 25.10 3.05
CA GLY A 34 -22.74 23.94 2.66
C GLY A 34 -21.23 24.13 2.80
N ASN A 35 -20.78 25.26 3.35
CA ASN A 35 -19.40 25.55 3.65
C ASN A 35 -19.12 25.45 5.15
N ILE A 36 -17.85 25.13 5.50
CA ILE A 36 -17.40 25.09 6.88
C ILE A 36 -16.56 26.32 7.20
N TYR A 37 -16.77 26.83 8.41
CA TYR A 37 -16.00 27.94 8.98
C TYR A 37 -15.45 27.53 10.33
N ALA A 38 -14.18 27.83 10.57
CA ALA A 38 -13.56 27.71 11.89
C ALA A 38 -13.91 28.95 12.72
N LEU A 39 -14.47 28.74 13.92
CA LEU A 39 -14.78 29.81 14.89
C LEU A 39 -13.51 30.18 15.65
N LEU A 40 -13.17 31.45 15.68
CA LEU A 40 -12.02 32.02 16.38
C LEU A 40 -12.48 32.95 17.51
N ALA A 41 -11.54 33.47 18.30
CA ALA A 41 -11.82 34.42 19.36
C ALA A 41 -12.54 35.68 18.83
N GLU A 42 -13.27 36.35 19.72
CA GLU A 42 -14.02 37.58 19.45
C GLU A 42 -15.11 37.45 18.37
N GLY A 43 -15.61 36.19 18.14
CA GLY A 43 -16.64 35.93 17.17
C GLY A 43 -16.16 35.96 15.71
N ASN A 44 -14.87 36.01 15.49
CA ASN A 44 -14.28 35.92 14.14
C ASN A 44 -14.49 34.49 13.54
N LYS A 45 -14.69 34.44 12.24
CA LYS A 45 -14.76 33.17 11.48
C LYS A 45 -13.68 33.15 10.41
N ALA A 46 -12.99 32.02 10.28
CA ALA A 46 -12.03 31.78 9.22
C ALA A 46 -12.52 30.69 8.28
N GLN A 47 -12.40 30.92 6.99
CA GLN A 47 -12.69 29.95 5.94
C GLN A 47 -11.42 29.15 5.61
N LEU A 48 -11.58 27.98 5.00
CA LEU A 48 -10.46 27.25 4.42
C LEU A 48 -9.89 28.05 3.24
N LYS A 49 -8.57 28.09 3.07
CA LYS A 49 -7.94 28.65 1.86
C LYS A 49 -8.37 27.94 0.59
N ASP A 50 -8.66 26.64 0.68
CA ASP A 50 -9.27 25.87 -0.39
C ASP A 50 -10.56 25.20 0.11
N PRO A 51 -11.73 25.83 -0.10
CA PRO A 51 -13.02 25.29 0.33
C PRO A 51 -13.40 23.95 -0.34
N LYS A 52 -12.77 23.60 -1.48
CA LYS A 52 -13.01 22.33 -2.16
C LYS A 52 -12.54 21.14 -1.39
N LYS A 53 -11.63 21.32 -0.44
CA LYS A 53 -11.12 20.24 0.41
C LYS A 53 -12.16 19.75 1.43
N TYR A 54 -13.16 20.55 1.79
CA TYR A 54 -14.28 20.08 2.59
C TYR A 54 -15.24 19.28 1.73
N VAL A 55 -15.53 18.04 2.15
CA VAL A 55 -16.30 17.05 1.36
C VAL A 55 -17.65 16.78 1.97
N GLY A 56 -17.76 16.76 3.30
CA GLY A 56 -19.01 16.46 3.98
C GLY A 56 -18.83 16.23 5.47
N TYR A 57 -19.86 15.68 6.08
CA TYR A 57 -19.89 15.45 7.52
C TYR A 57 -20.62 14.16 7.88
N SER A 58 -20.40 13.70 9.10
CA SER A 58 -21.17 12.64 9.76
C SER A 58 -21.70 13.14 11.09
N ASN A 59 -22.88 12.66 11.51
CA ASN A 59 -23.48 12.98 12.79
C ASN A 59 -23.46 11.72 13.67
N TYR A 60 -22.81 11.81 14.83
CA TYR A 60 -22.69 10.71 15.79
C TYR A 60 -23.65 10.87 16.99
N GLY A 61 -24.46 11.95 17.01
CA GLY A 61 -25.37 12.29 18.12
C GLY A 61 -24.69 13.09 19.26
N ASP A 62 -25.47 13.60 20.19
CA ASP A 62 -25.04 14.26 21.44
C ASP A 62 -23.88 15.29 21.27
N ASN A 63 -23.99 16.18 20.28
CA ASN A 63 -22.95 17.17 19.90
C ASN A 63 -21.65 16.56 19.39
N SER A 64 -21.67 15.28 18.99
CA SER A 64 -20.53 14.57 18.39
C SER A 64 -20.72 14.43 16.88
N TYR A 65 -19.71 14.79 16.11
CA TYR A 65 -19.77 14.78 14.64
C TYR A 65 -18.38 14.61 14.03
N GLY A 66 -18.35 14.20 12.77
CA GLY A 66 -17.15 14.13 11.95
C GLY A 66 -17.19 15.13 10.81
N LEU A 67 -16.07 15.74 10.50
CA LEU A 67 -15.87 16.63 9.36
C LEU A 67 -14.93 15.97 8.38
N LEU A 68 -15.42 15.66 7.19
CA LEU A 68 -14.67 14.93 6.16
C LEU A 68 -13.99 15.90 5.20
N PHE A 69 -12.70 15.69 5.03
CA PHE A 69 -11.86 16.43 4.07
C PHE A 69 -11.17 15.50 3.10
N ILE A 70 -10.76 16.06 1.96
CA ILE A 70 -9.91 15.40 0.96
C ILE A 70 -8.67 16.26 0.67
N ASN A 71 -7.52 15.63 0.60
CA ASN A 71 -6.28 16.28 0.17
C ASN A 71 -5.39 15.28 -0.55
N ASN A 72 -4.88 15.65 -1.71
CA ASN A 72 -4.07 14.77 -2.56
C ASN A 72 -4.74 13.40 -2.82
N ASN A 73 -6.06 13.41 -3.04
CA ASN A 73 -6.92 12.24 -3.25
C ASN A 73 -7.07 11.28 -2.05
N LEU A 74 -6.64 11.66 -0.86
CA LEU A 74 -6.84 10.91 0.37
C LEU A 74 -7.80 11.67 1.30
N HIS A 75 -8.72 10.92 1.92
CA HIS A 75 -9.64 11.48 2.88
C HIS A 75 -9.05 11.46 4.30
N PHE A 76 -9.49 12.41 5.10
CA PHE A 76 -9.35 12.35 6.55
C PHE A 76 -10.54 13.03 7.21
N GLU A 77 -10.81 12.65 8.44
CA GLU A 77 -11.95 13.14 9.22
C GLU A 77 -11.47 13.76 10.52
N ILE A 78 -11.89 15.00 10.78
CA ILE A 78 -11.77 15.61 12.11
C ILE A 78 -12.96 15.13 12.93
N GLN A 79 -12.72 14.39 14.00
CA GLN A 79 -13.74 13.93 14.92
C GLN A 79 -13.89 14.91 16.08
N VAL A 80 -15.06 15.50 16.20
CA VAL A 80 -15.43 16.42 17.29
C VAL A 80 -16.34 15.67 18.27
N ASP A 81 -15.93 15.66 19.54
CA ASP A 81 -16.70 15.07 20.64
C ASP A 81 -16.25 15.70 21.97
N PRO A 82 -16.93 16.75 22.42
CA PRO A 82 -16.59 17.45 23.65
C PRO A 82 -16.74 16.61 24.93
N SER A 83 -17.46 15.47 24.86
CA SER A 83 -17.62 14.55 25.99
C SER A 83 -16.47 13.58 26.17
N HIS A 84 -15.68 13.36 25.10
CA HIS A 84 -14.52 12.49 25.12
C HIS A 84 -13.37 13.10 25.96
N PRO A 85 -12.58 12.29 26.73
CA PRO A 85 -11.50 12.84 27.58
C PRO A 85 -10.50 13.75 26.86
N ILE A 86 -10.20 13.46 25.58
CA ILE A 86 -9.32 14.31 24.75
C ILE A 86 -10.10 15.54 24.26
N GLY A 87 -11.29 15.35 23.69
CA GLY A 87 -12.11 16.43 23.17
C GLY A 87 -12.50 17.46 24.23
N SER A 88 -12.74 17.05 25.47
CA SER A 88 -13.02 17.96 26.59
C SER A 88 -11.86 18.89 26.94
N SER A 89 -10.63 18.52 26.58
CA SER A 89 -9.43 19.35 26.76
C SER A 89 -9.07 20.19 25.54
N ASP A 90 -9.69 19.95 24.40
CA ASP A 90 -9.49 20.73 23.17
C ASP A 90 -10.51 21.87 23.07
N LYS A 91 -10.09 23.08 22.71
CA LYS A 91 -10.96 24.26 22.60
C LYS A 91 -12.13 24.06 21.64
N ALA A 92 -11.92 23.31 20.56
CA ALA A 92 -12.93 23.01 19.54
C ALA A 92 -13.61 21.66 19.74
N GLY A 93 -13.28 20.94 20.81
CA GLY A 93 -13.83 19.59 21.09
C GLY A 93 -13.23 18.50 20.19
N ILE A 94 -12.12 18.75 19.51
CA ILE A 94 -11.48 17.77 18.62
C ILE A 94 -10.90 16.63 19.46
N LYS A 95 -11.42 15.41 19.25
CA LYS A 95 -10.94 14.21 19.95
C LYS A 95 -9.90 13.43 19.15
N ASP A 96 -10.00 13.46 17.82
CA ASP A 96 -9.13 12.67 16.96
C ASP A 96 -9.14 13.19 15.51
N ILE A 97 -8.13 12.77 14.73
CA ILE A 97 -8.10 12.90 13.28
C ILE A 97 -7.95 11.49 12.71
N LEU A 98 -9.00 11.00 12.08
CA LEU A 98 -9.01 9.70 11.44
C LEU A 98 -8.59 9.82 9.99
N MET A 99 -7.50 9.16 9.64
CA MET A 99 -6.90 9.24 8.30
C MET A 99 -7.21 8.01 7.46
N GLU A 100 -7.52 8.22 6.20
CA GLU A 100 -7.50 7.18 5.20
C GLU A 100 -6.05 6.75 4.99
N SER A 101 -5.76 5.47 5.27
CA SER A 101 -4.42 4.89 5.19
C SER A 101 -4.52 3.42 4.83
N ALA A 102 -3.40 2.78 4.45
CA ALA A 102 -3.41 1.39 4.00
C ALA A 102 -4.53 1.12 2.97
N ILE A 103 -4.63 1.96 1.95
CA ILE A 103 -5.67 1.87 0.90
C ILE A 103 -5.68 0.48 0.28
N THR A 104 -4.50 -0.09 0.05
CA THR A 104 -4.31 -1.50 -0.30
C THR A 104 -3.55 -2.21 0.81
N THR A 105 -3.91 -3.47 1.06
CA THR A 105 -3.22 -4.35 2.00
C THR A 105 -3.04 -5.70 1.34
N ILE A 106 -1.90 -6.36 1.57
CA ILE A 106 -1.55 -7.63 0.97
C ILE A 106 -1.58 -8.70 2.06
N GLN A 107 -2.44 -9.72 1.89
CA GLN A 107 -2.29 -10.95 2.63
C GLN A 107 -1.18 -11.77 1.99
N ASP A 108 -0.24 -12.24 2.78
CA ASP A 108 0.95 -12.91 2.29
C ASP A 108 0.85 -14.43 2.44
N CYS A 109 1.13 -15.17 1.36
CA CYS A 109 1.32 -16.62 1.40
C CYS A 109 2.81 -16.99 1.32
N GLU A 110 3.72 -15.99 1.35
CA GLU A 110 5.14 -16.14 1.07
C GLU A 110 5.98 -15.62 2.27
N ASP A 111 6.92 -14.71 2.06
CA ASP A 111 8.04 -14.39 2.94
C ASP A 111 7.67 -13.89 4.33
N SER A 112 6.53 -13.26 4.54
CA SER A 112 6.12 -12.78 5.87
C SER A 112 5.48 -13.85 6.76
N VAL A 113 5.25 -15.06 6.21
CA VAL A 113 4.68 -16.21 6.91
C VAL A 113 5.57 -17.44 6.75
N ALA A 114 5.53 -18.35 7.72
CA ALA A 114 6.20 -19.66 7.64
C ALA A 114 5.14 -20.73 7.34
N ALA A 115 4.72 -20.85 6.07
CA ALA A 115 3.71 -21.80 5.61
C ALA A 115 4.38 -22.92 4.80
N VAL A 116 4.94 -23.91 5.51
CA VAL A 116 5.84 -24.92 4.95
C VAL A 116 5.17 -26.24 4.64
N ASP A 117 3.96 -26.47 5.13
CA ASP A 117 3.21 -27.72 4.92
C ASP A 117 1.71 -27.47 4.70
N GLY A 118 0.94 -28.55 4.61
CA GLY A 118 -0.51 -28.48 4.36
C GLY A 118 -1.30 -27.87 5.51
N GLU A 119 -0.85 -27.99 6.76
CA GLU A 119 -1.52 -27.40 7.93
C GLU A 119 -1.33 -25.86 7.91
N ASP A 120 -0.11 -25.41 7.70
CA ASP A 120 0.24 -23.99 7.60
C ASP A 120 -0.49 -23.33 6.41
N LYS A 121 -0.45 -23.96 5.23
CA LYS A 121 -1.17 -23.48 4.05
C LYS A 121 -2.68 -23.39 4.28
N THR A 122 -3.26 -24.39 4.95
CA THR A 122 -4.68 -24.37 5.31
C THR A 122 -5.02 -23.19 6.22
N ALA A 123 -4.16 -22.85 7.17
CA ALA A 123 -4.36 -21.67 8.04
C ALA A 123 -4.33 -20.37 7.24
N VAL A 124 -3.36 -20.21 6.33
CA VAL A 124 -3.26 -19.04 5.44
C VAL A 124 -4.50 -18.92 4.54
N TYR A 125 -4.90 -20.00 3.88
CA TYR A 125 -6.09 -19.99 3.01
C TYR A 125 -7.38 -19.76 3.78
N ARG A 126 -7.48 -20.23 5.03
CA ARG A 126 -8.65 -19.98 5.89
C ARG A 126 -8.78 -18.51 6.23
N ASN A 127 -7.68 -17.80 6.47
CA ASN A 127 -7.69 -16.36 6.67
C ASN A 127 -8.17 -15.62 5.41
N TRP A 128 -7.67 -16.01 4.24
CA TRP A 128 -8.13 -15.45 2.96
C TRP A 128 -9.62 -15.73 2.72
N LEU A 129 -10.07 -16.94 3.04
CA LEU A 129 -11.48 -17.31 2.94
C LEU A 129 -12.37 -16.44 3.85
N GLY A 130 -11.96 -16.21 5.10
CA GLY A 130 -12.70 -15.36 6.03
C GLY A 130 -12.78 -13.91 5.58
N LEU A 131 -11.71 -13.39 4.94
CA LEU A 131 -11.72 -12.06 4.33
C LEU A 131 -12.69 -12.00 3.15
N MET A 132 -12.66 -12.96 2.24
CA MET A 132 -13.50 -12.98 1.04
C MET A 132 -14.98 -13.26 1.36
N LYS A 133 -15.27 -14.01 2.43
CA LYS A 133 -16.62 -14.21 2.96
C LYS A 133 -17.09 -13.06 3.84
N GLY A 134 -16.19 -12.20 4.29
CA GLY A 134 -16.53 -11.09 5.18
C GLY A 134 -16.85 -11.51 6.61
N ASP A 135 -16.47 -12.72 7.03
CA ASP A 135 -16.76 -13.27 8.36
C ASP A 135 -15.52 -13.52 9.23
N LEU A 136 -14.35 -13.05 8.77
CA LEU A 136 -13.11 -13.16 9.56
C LEU A 136 -13.23 -12.41 10.87
N LYS A 137 -13.03 -13.14 11.99
CA LYS A 137 -13.07 -12.60 13.34
C LYS A 137 -11.92 -13.15 14.17
N GLU A 138 -11.42 -12.31 15.08
CA GLU A 138 -10.40 -12.69 16.04
C GLU A 138 -10.80 -12.19 17.43
N SER A 139 -10.77 -13.09 18.42
CA SER A 139 -11.10 -12.75 19.80
C SER A 139 -9.86 -12.86 20.68
N PHE A 140 -9.59 -11.83 21.45
CA PHE A 140 -8.42 -11.74 22.32
C PHE A 140 -8.74 -11.00 23.63
N ASN A 141 -7.93 -11.24 24.66
CA ASN A 141 -8.05 -10.52 25.93
C ASN A 141 -7.22 -9.22 25.88
N LYS A 142 -7.87 -8.09 26.22
CA LYS A 142 -7.21 -6.80 26.40
C LYS A 142 -7.62 -6.21 27.74
N ASN A 143 -6.65 -5.99 28.64
CA ASN A 143 -6.85 -5.41 29.95
C ASN A 143 -7.94 -6.14 30.80
N GLY A 144 -8.01 -7.48 30.70
CA GLY A 144 -8.97 -8.29 31.44
C GLY A 144 -10.38 -8.39 30.78
N SER A 145 -10.60 -7.74 29.65
CA SER A 145 -11.84 -7.82 28.88
C SER A 145 -11.63 -8.57 27.58
N GLN A 146 -12.54 -9.46 27.22
CA GLN A 146 -12.55 -10.12 25.93
C GLN A 146 -13.00 -9.12 24.87
N MET A 147 -12.20 -8.96 23.84
CA MET A 147 -12.51 -8.13 22.67
C MET A 147 -12.54 -9.00 21.41
N THR A 148 -13.48 -8.73 20.52
CA THR A 148 -13.52 -9.34 19.18
C THR A 148 -13.24 -8.27 18.15
N ARG A 149 -12.31 -8.54 17.25
CA ARG A 149 -12.07 -7.78 16.02
C ARG A 149 -12.78 -8.47 14.87
N GLU A 150 -13.43 -7.68 14.06
CA GLU A 150 -14.08 -8.12 12.81
C GLU A 150 -13.87 -7.06 11.73
N LEU A 151 -14.31 -7.33 10.50
CA LEU A 151 -14.21 -6.38 9.41
C LEU A 151 -15.10 -5.16 9.70
N ASN A 152 -14.54 -3.97 9.52
CA ASN A 152 -15.27 -2.72 9.72
C ASN A 152 -16.35 -2.54 8.64
N PRO A 153 -17.53 -1.98 9.01
CA PRO A 153 -18.51 -1.53 8.03
C PRO A 153 -17.98 -0.33 7.21
N ASP A 154 -18.65 -0.06 6.11
CA ASP A 154 -18.43 1.18 5.39
C ASP A 154 -18.85 2.38 6.23
N ARG A 155 -18.29 3.54 5.94
CA ARG A 155 -18.47 4.78 6.69
C ARG A 155 -19.39 5.71 5.91
N SER A 156 -20.49 6.12 6.54
CA SER A 156 -21.50 6.98 5.93
C SER A 156 -21.29 8.43 6.31
N TYR A 157 -21.40 9.30 5.33
CA TYR A 157 -21.31 10.75 5.44
C TYR A 157 -22.45 11.39 4.63
N VAL A 158 -22.74 12.65 4.93
CA VAL A 158 -23.54 13.52 4.10
C VAL A 158 -22.58 14.47 3.39
N SER A 159 -22.59 14.47 2.07
CA SER A 159 -21.75 15.38 1.27
C SER A 159 -22.17 16.83 1.49
N LYS A 160 -21.30 17.78 1.16
CA LYS A 160 -21.62 19.21 1.21
C LYS A 160 -22.87 19.61 0.39
N ASP A 161 -23.23 18.80 -0.63
CA ASP A 161 -24.40 19.00 -1.48
C ASP A 161 -25.66 18.27 -0.95
N GLY A 162 -25.57 17.66 0.25
CA GLY A 162 -26.67 16.97 0.91
C GLY A 162 -26.92 15.54 0.43
N ASN A 163 -26.05 14.98 -0.41
CA ASN A 163 -26.17 13.60 -0.90
C ASN A 163 -25.45 12.62 0.04
N ASP A 164 -25.90 11.37 0.03
CA ASP A 164 -25.19 10.30 0.72
C ASP A 164 -23.80 10.07 0.11
N LEU A 165 -22.79 9.97 0.96
CA LEU A 165 -21.42 9.65 0.61
C LEU A 165 -20.94 8.47 1.45
N LEU A 166 -20.48 7.41 0.78
CA LEU A 166 -20.02 6.19 1.42
C LEU A 166 -18.54 5.97 1.13
N LEU A 167 -17.73 5.84 2.18
CA LEU A 167 -16.34 5.44 2.09
C LEU A 167 -16.15 4.03 2.62
N SER A 168 -15.26 3.26 2.01
CA SER A 168 -14.92 1.93 2.50
C SER A 168 -14.27 2.01 3.88
N GLY A 169 -14.74 1.19 4.81
CA GLY A 169 -14.13 1.03 6.14
C GLY A 169 -12.96 0.05 6.14
N ARG A 170 -12.59 -0.51 4.98
CA ARG A 170 -11.60 -1.58 4.81
C ARG A 170 -10.64 -1.24 3.68
N SER A 171 -9.41 -1.76 3.76
CA SER A 171 -8.46 -1.78 2.65
C SER A 171 -8.99 -2.64 1.50
N LEU A 172 -8.59 -2.31 0.27
CA LEU A 172 -8.65 -3.26 -0.83
C LEU A 172 -7.60 -4.35 -0.59
N MET A 173 -8.05 -5.59 -0.46
CA MET A 173 -7.17 -6.72 -0.20
C MET A 173 -6.62 -7.30 -1.49
N LEU A 174 -5.29 -7.42 -1.53
CA LEU A 174 -4.55 -8.23 -2.47
C LEU A 174 -4.05 -9.48 -1.73
N VAL A 175 -3.63 -10.50 -2.47
CA VAL A 175 -2.98 -11.69 -1.91
C VAL A 175 -1.66 -11.93 -2.65
N ARG A 176 -0.55 -12.14 -1.91
CA ARG A 176 0.70 -12.56 -2.51
C ARG A 176 0.79 -14.07 -2.53
N ASN A 177 0.82 -14.64 -3.74
CA ASN A 177 1.16 -16.05 -3.95
C ASN A 177 2.68 -16.22 -3.88
N VAL A 178 3.16 -17.46 -3.73
CA VAL A 178 4.60 -17.74 -3.86
C VAL A 178 5.04 -17.68 -5.33
N GLY A 179 6.35 -17.59 -5.55
CA GLY A 179 6.99 -17.63 -6.87
C GLY A 179 6.87 -18.99 -7.57
N HIS A 180 7.69 -19.21 -8.60
CA HIS A 180 7.62 -20.43 -9.41
C HIS A 180 8.51 -21.58 -8.94
N LEU A 181 9.51 -21.30 -8.07
CA LEU A 181 10.55 -22.25 -7.73
C LEU A 181 10.10 -23.36 -6.79
N MET A 182 9.30 -23.02 -5.77
CA MET A 182 9.06 -23.92 -4.63
C MET A 182 7.96 -24.95 -4.91
N THR A 183 8.09 -26.11 -4.27
CA THR A 183 7.05 -27.12 -4.13
C THR A 183 6.54 -27.15 -2.69
N ASN A 184 5.41 -27.82 -2.45
CA ASN A 184 4.83 -27.90 -1.11
C ASN A 184 4.16 -29.28 -0.89
N PRO A 185 4.40 -29.93 0.26
CA PRO A 185 3.84 -31.25 0.56
C PRO A 185 2.35 -31.25 0.88
N GLY A 186 1.69 -30.08 0.92
CA GLY A 186 0.25 -29.96 1.17
C GLY A 186 -0.63 -30.70 0.14
N ILE A 187 -0.13 -30.85 -1.09
CA ILE A 187 -0.73 -31.68 -2.12
C ILE A 187 0.38 -32.50 -2.80
N LEU A 188 0.12 -33.78 -2.99
CA LEU A 188 1.00 -34.69 -3.72
C LEU A 188 0.35 -35.10 -5.02
N ASP A 189 1.16 -35.32 -6.07
CA ASP A 189 0.71 -35.90 -7.32
C ASP A 189 0.48 -37.43 -7.19
N ALA A 190 0.12 -38.07 -8.29
CA ALA A 190 -0.15 -39.52 -8.31
C ALA A 190 1.08 -40.38 -7.99
N GLU A 191 2.28 -39.83 -8.21
CA GLU A 191 3.58 -40.46 -7.99
C GLU A 191 4.09 -40.19 -6.58
N GLY A 192 3.40 -39.33 -5.78
CA GLY A 192 3.76 -38.95 -4.43
C GLY A 192 4.78 -37.77 -4.36
N SER A 193 4.96 -37.07 -5.47
CA SER A 193 5.80 -35.87 -5.51
C SER A 193 5.00 -34.62 -5.10
N GLU A 194 5.68 -33.66 -4.49
CA GLU A 194 5.07 -32.38 -4.13
C GLU A 194 4.67 -31.58 -5.37
N VAL A 195 3.50 -30.93 -5.32
CA VAL A 195 3.08 -30.04 -6.40
C VAL A 195 3.77 -28.69 -6.33
N PRO A 196 3.95 -27.98 -7.46
CA PRO A 196 4.44 -26.61 -7.45
C PRO A 196 3.55 -25.69 -6.60
N GLU A 197 4.12 -25.08 -5.59
CA GLU A 197 3.40 -24.26 -4.60
C GLU A 197 2.70 -23.06 -5.24
N GLY A 198 3.34 -22.42 -6.24
CA GLY A 198 2.74 -21.29 -6.96
C GLY A 198 1.50 -21.65 -7.76
N ILE A 199 1.37 -22.88 -8.24
CA ILE A 199 0.15 -23.39 -8.91
C ILE A 199 -0.95 -23.63 -7.87
N MET A 200 -0.58 -24.26 -6.74
CA MET A 200 -1.49 -24.47 -5.61
C MET A 200 -2.06 -23.16 -5.11
N ASP A 201 -1.21 -22.15 -4.85
CA ASP A 201 -1.63 -20.84 -4.40
C ASP A 201 -2.59 -20.17 -5.40
N ALA A 202 -2.26 -20.17 -6.70
CA ALA A 202 -3.11 -19.58 -7.72
C ALA A 202 -4.52 -20.21 -7.72
N MET A 203 -4.61 -21.55 -7.68
CA MET A 203 -5.89 -22.26 -7.65
C MET A 203 -6.69 -21.90 -6.41
N PHE A 204 -6.10 -22.00 -5.21
CA PHE A 204 -6.82 -21.75 -3.95
C PHE A 204 -7.19 -20.27 -3.78
N THR A 205 -6.28 -19.34 -4.05
CA THR A 205 -6.56 -17.92 -3.80
C THR A 205 -7.61 -17.36 -4.74
N ILE A 206 -7.63 -17.78 -6.02
CA ILE A 206 -8.66 -17.40 -6.98
C ILE A 206 -9.99 -18.06 -6.66
N CYS A 207 -10.00 -19.38 -6.37
CA CYS A 207 -11.21 -20.11 -5.99
C CYS A 207 -11.89 -19.49 -4.76
N ILE A 208 -11.12 -19.17 -3.73
CA ILE A 208 -11.62 -18.53 -2.51
C ILE A 208 -12.19 -17.15 -2.82
N ALA A 209 -11.52 -16.37 -3.66
CA ALA A 209 -11.98 -15.04 -4.03
C ALA A 209 -13.32 -15.03 -4.80
N MET A 210 -13.77 -16.19 -5.31
CA MET A 210 -15.11 -16.30 -5.89
C MET A 210 -16.23 -15.96 -4.91
N HIS A 211 -16.02 -16.05 -3.59
CA HIS A 211 -16.97 -15.57 -2.60
C HIS A 211 -17.21 -14.07 -2.73
N ASP A 212 -16.15 -13.29 -2.93
CA ASP A 212 -16.26 -11.86 -3.18
C ASP A 212 -16.87 -11.54 -4.54
N LEU A 213 -16.39 -12.21 -5.61
CA LEU A 213 -16.89 -12.01 -6.96
C LEU A 213 -18.39 -12.33 -7.09
N ASN A 214 -18.87 -13.35 -6.38
CA ASN A 214 -20.27 -13.75 -6.34
C ASN A 214 -21.10 -12.95 -5.31
N LYS A 215 -20.50 -11.96 -4.65
CA LYS A 215 -21.16 -11.12 -3.63
C LYS A 215 -21.77 -11.93 -2.49
N ASN A 216 -21.10 -13.00 -2.07
CA ASN A 216 -21.51 -13.84 -0.94
C ASN A 216 -21.14 -13.21 0.42
N SER A 217 -20.42 -12.07 0.41
CA SER A 217 -20.02 -11.33 1.58
C SER A 217 -20.93 -10.11 1.77
N PRO A 218 -21.20 -9.69 3.02
CA PRO A 218 -21.80 -8.38 3.28
C PRO A 218 -20.87 -7.23 2.87
N TYR A 219 -19.59 -7.50 2.67
CA TYR A 219 -18.56 -6.54 2.30
C TYR A 219 -17.89 -6.97 1.01
N GLN A 220 -17.97 -6.16 -0.02
CA GLN A 220 -17.31 -6.41 -1.29
C GLN A 220 -15.86 -5.90 -1.26
N ASN A 221 -14.90 -6.78 -1.56
CA ASN A 221 -13.49 -6.41 -1.70
C ASN A 221 -13.25 -5.73 -3.05
N SER A 222 -13.59 -6.38 -4.14
CA SER A 222 -13.35 -5.87 -5.50
C SER A 222 -14.60 -5.25 -6.10
N LYS A 223 -14.63 -3.93 -6.23
CA LYS A 223 -15.69 -3.21 -6.95
C LYS A 223 -15.66 -3.44 -8.47
N ALA A 224 -14.49 -3.81 -9.00
CA ALA A 224 -14.26 -4.06 -10.42
C ALA A 224 -14.44 -5.53 -10.83
N GLY A 225 -14.75 -6.44 -9.88
CA GLY A 225 -14.94 -7.86 -10.15
C GLY A 225 -13.65 -8.58 -10.55
N SER A 226 -12.53 -8.23 -9.94
CA SER A 226 -11.22 -8.83 -10.18
C SER A 226 -10.61 -9.39 -8.89
N VAL A 227 -9.68 -10.33 -9.06
CA VAL A 227 -8.82 -10.86 -7.98
C VAL A 227 -7.42 -10.29 -8.17
N TYR A 228 -6.86 -9.71 -7.12
CA TYR A 228 -5.59 -9.00 -7.20
C TYR A 228 -4.48 -9.82 -6.55
N ILE A 229 -3.56 -10.34 -7.38
CA ILE A 229 -2.51 -11.27 -6.94
C ILE A 229 -1.15 -10.63 -7.14
N VAL A 230 -0.35 -10.60 -6.07
CA VAL A 230 1.06 -10.24 -6.13
C VAL A 230 1.86 -11.48 -6.48
N LYS A 231 2.68 -11.41 -7.53
CA LYS A 231 3.55 -12.51 -7.95
C LYS A 231 5.02 -12.13 -7.77
N PRO A 232 5.70 -12.76 -6.79
CA PRO A 232 7.08 -12.46 -6.46
C PRO A 232 8.07 -13.29 -7.28
N LYS A 233 9.34 -12.88 -7.24
CA LYS A 233 10.50 -13.69 -7.64
C LYS A 233 10.43 -14.25 -9.08
N MET A 234 9.85 -13.47 -10.00
CA MET A 234 9.83 -13.83 -11.42
C MET A 234 11.11 -13.35 -12.13
N HIS A 235 11.71 -14.21 -12.94
CA HIS A 235 12.92 -13.97 -13.69
C HIS A 235 12.63 -13.69 -15.18
N GLY A 236 12.22 -12.48 -15.50
CA GLY A 236 12.04 -12.01 -16.86
C GLY A 236 10.66 -12.26 -17.47
N PRO A 237 10.46 -11.85 -18.73
CA PRO A 237 9.15 -11.85 -19.36
C PRO A 237 8.56 -13.25 -19.57
N GLU A 238 9.38 -14.29 -19.74
CA GLU A 238 8.88 -15.65 -19.88
C GLU A 238 8.19 -16.17 -18.61
N GLU A 239 8.73 -15.86 -17.42
CA GLU A 239 8.09 -16.23 -16.16
C GLU A 239 6.86 -15.38 -15.86
N VAL A 240 6.86 -14.11 -16.29
CA VAL A 240 5.66 -13.26 -16.25
C VAL A 240 4.58 -13.81 -17.18
N GLN A 241 4.94 -14.26 -18.40
CA GLN A 241 4.01 -14.89 -19.32
C GLN A 241 3.46 -16.19 -18.73
N PHE A 242 4.31 -17.02 -18.13
CA PHE A 242 3.86 -18.24 -17.45
C PHE A 242 2.84 -17.94 -16.34
N THR A 243 3.02 -16.86 -15.59
CA THR A 243 2.02 -16.41 -14.59
C THR A 243 0.69 -16.03 -15.26
N CYS A 244 0.73 -15.33 -16.39
CA CYS A 244 -0.47 -14.98 -17.14
C CYS A 244 -1.21 -16.23 -17.67
N ASP A 245 -0.47 -17.20 -18.16
CA ASP A 245 -1.00 -18.47 -18.67
C ASP A 245 -1.59 -19.32 -17.54
N LEU A 246 -0.91 -19.38 -16.39
CA LEU A 246 -1.41 -20.04 -15.19
C LEU A 246 -2.74 -19.43 -14.73
N PHE A 247 -2.84 -18.10 -14.67
CA PHE A 247 -4.07 -17.43 -14.28
C PHE A 247 -5.20 -17.70 -15.28
N ALA A 248 -4.90 -17.69 -16.58
CA ALA A 248 -5.88 -18.04 -17.61
C ALA A 248 -6.36 -19.49 -17.48
N ALA A 249 -5.46 -20.43 -17.17
CA ALA A 249 -5.80 -21.83 -16.95
C ALA A 249 -6.70 -22.00 -15.71
N VAL A 250 -6.40 -21.30 -14.61
CA VAL A 250 -7.22 -21.33 -13.38
C VAL A 250 -8.58 -20.67 -13.62
N GLU A 251 -8.64 -19.52 -14.28
CA GLU A 251 -9.90 -18.87 -14.67
C GLU A 251 -10.79 -19.81 -15.47
N ASN A 252 -10.23 -20.50 -16.47
CA ASN A 252 -10.95 -21.47 -17.27
C ASN A 252 -11.45 -22.66 -16.44
N ALA A 253 -10.61 -23.21 -15.57
CA ALA A 253 -10.97 -24.33 -14.70
C ALA A 253 -12.09 -23.98 -13.71
N LEU A 254 -12.15 -22.74 -13.25
CA LEU A 254 -13.16 -22.23 -12.32
C LEU A 254 -14.39 -21.62 -13.03
N GLY A 255 -14.40 -21.58 -14.37
CA GLY A 255 -15.48 -20.96 -15.14
C GLY A 255 -15.58 -19.44 -14.99
N LEU A 256 -14.48 -18.78 -14.67
CA LEU A 256 -14.40 -17.33 -14.54
C LEU A 256 -14.17 -16.66 -15.89
N PRO A 257 -14.61 -15.40 -16.07
CA PRO A 257 -14.24 -14.61 -17.25
C PRO A 257 -12.73 -14.47 -17.36
N ASN A 258 -12.23 -14.47 -18.59
CA ASN A 258 -10.81 -14.18 -18.84
C ASN A 258 -10.41 -12.82 -18.27
N LEU A 259 -9.17 -12.68 -17.78
CA LEU A 259 -8.62 -11.48 -17.16
C LEU A 259 -9.27 -11.09 -15.81
N THR A 260 -9.97 -12.00 -15.15
CA THR A 260 -10.49 -11.79 -13.78
C THR A 260 -9.33 -11.65 -12.77
N ALA A 261 -8.31 -12.53 -12.88
CA ALA A 261 -7.11 -12.45 -12.05
C ALA A 261 -6.14 -11.41 -12.61
N LYS A 262 -5.78 -10.45 -11.75
CA LYS A 262 -4.81 -9.38 -12.04
C LYS A 262 -3.49 -9.70 -11.36
N VAL A 263 -2.40 -9.15 -11.89
CA VAL A 263 -1.05 -9.41 -11.39
C VAL A 263 -0.34 -8.13 -10.97
N GLY A 264 0.22 -8.14 -9.77
CA GLY A 264 1.24 -7.20 -9.35
C GLY A 264 2.63 -7.82 -9.56
N ILE A 265 3.45 -7.21 -10.38
CA ILE A 265 4.81 -7.67 -10.69
C ILE A 265 5.76 -7.12 -9.64
N MET A 266 6.42 -8.03 -8.90
CA MET A 266 7.55 -7.66 -8.06
C MET A 266 8.82 -7.59 -8.93
N ASP A 267 9.39 -6.41 -9.03
CA ASP A 267 10.69 -6.17 -9.67
C ASP A 267 11.78 -6.39 -8.61
N GLU A 268 12.14 -7.63 -8.41
CA GLU A 268 13.07 -8.07 -7.36
C GLU A 268 14.10 -9.11 -7.84
N GLU A 269 14.14 -9.31 -9.16
CA GLU A 269 15.11 -10.18 -9.80
C GLU A 269 15.82 -9.41 -10.93
N ARG A 270 17.14 -9.57 -11.03
CA ARG A 270 17.95 -8.79 -11.98
C ARG A 270 17.45 -8.91 -13.42
N ARG A 271 17.05 -10.11 -13.84
CA ARG A 271 16.50 -10.36 -15.18
C ARG A 271 15.19 -9.63 -15.43
N THR A 272 14.33 -9.53 -14.41
CA THR A 272 13.10 -8.73 -14.49
C THR A 272 13.42 -7.25 -14.54
N THR A 273 14.33 -6.76 -13.72
CA THR A 273 14.73 -5.34 -13.74
C THR A 273 15.16 -4.89 -15.12
N VAL A 274 16.07 -5.60 -15.78
CA VAL A 274 16.63 -5.17 -17.08
C VAL A 274 15.68 -5.38 -18.26
N ASN A 275 14.63 -6.20 -18.08
CA ASN A 275 13.58 -6.47 -19.07
C ASN A 275 12.18 -6.01 -18.56
N LEU A 276 12.12 -5.01 -17.67
CA LEU A 276 10.87 -4.63 -17.02
C LEU A 276 9.79 -4.19 -18.01
N LYS A 277 10.17 -3.50 -19.07
CA LYS A 277 9.23 -3.07 -20.11
C LYS A 277 8.58 -4.26 -20.80
N GLU A 278 9.35 -5.27 -21.15
CA GLU A 278 8.88 -6.52 -21.76
C GLU A 278 8.02 -7.32 -20.78
N CYS A 279 8.38 -7.34 -19.49
CA CYS A 279 7.56 -7.95 -18.45
C CYS A 279 6.17 -7.28 -18.36
N ILE A 280 6.13 -5.95 -18.42
CA ILE A 280 4.87 -5.20 -18.43
C ILE A 280 4.07 -5.47 -19.68
N GLU A 281 4.73 -5.52 -20.86
CA GLU A 281 4.05 -5.74 -22.15
C GLU A 281 3.34 -7.10 -22.18
N VAL A 282 3.97 -8.18 -21.71
CA VAL A 282 3.32 -9.51 -21.68
C VAL A 282 2.16 -9.58 -20.68
N ALA A 283 2.18 -8.75 -19.64
CA ALA A 283 1.14 -8.70 -18.62
C ALA A 283 0.18 -7.50 -18.77
N LYS A 284 0.24 -6.72 -19.85
CA LYS A 284 -0.45 -5.43 -20.00
C LYS A 284 -1.95 -5.45 -19.71
N ASP A 285 -2.63 -6.56 -19.98
CA ASP A 285 -4.07 -6.71 -19.75
C ASP A 285 -4.39 -7.14 -18.31
N ARG A 286 -3.38 -7.57 -17.53
CA ARG A 286 -3.52 -8.05 -16.16
C ARG A 286 -2.81 -7.20 -15.12
N VAL A 287 -1.76 -6.45 -15.50
CA VAL A 287 -0.89 -5.75 -14.55
C VAL A 287 -1.61 -4.62 -13.82
N ILE A 288 -1.48 -4.61 -12.48
CA ILE A 288 -2.06 -3.58 -11.59
C ILE A 288 -1.01 -2.77 -10.86
N PHE A 289 0.18 -3.31 -10.69
CA PHE A 289 1.33 -2.58 -10.16
C PHE A 289 2.66 -3.20 -10.60
N ILE A 290 3.72 -2.41 -10.48
CA ILE A 290 5.10 -2.84 -10.34
C ILE A 290 5.61 -2.35 -8.99
N ASN A 291 6.50 -3.11 -8.36
CA ASN A 291 7.05 -2.75 -7.06
C ASN A 291 8.50 -3.21 -6.95
N THR A 292 9.37 -2.34 -6.45
CA THR A 292 10.76 -2.69 -6.16
C THR A 292 10.85 -3.45 -4.82
N GLY A 293 11.31 -4.70 -4.87
CA GLY A 293 11.62 -5.54 -3.69
C GLY A 293 13.12 -5.56 -3.41
N PHE A 294 13.68 -4.48 -2.88
CA PHE A 294 15.13 -4.28 -2.80
C PHE A 294 15.87 -5.34 -1.96
N LEU A 295 15.21 -6.00 -1.01
CA LEU A 295 15.82 -7.06 -0.19
C LEU A 295 16.11 -8.30 -1.04
N ASP A 296 15.13 -8.81 -1.77
CA ASP A 296 15.29 -9.94 -2.69
C ASP A 296 16.16 -9.56 -3.87
N ARG A 297 15.99 -8.35 -4.41
CA ARG A 297 16.83 -7.84 -5.50
C ARG A 297 18.32 -7.81 -5.12
N THR A 298 18.65 -7.45 -3.89
CA THR A 298 20.03 -7.52 -3.35
C THR A 298 20.51 -8.98 -3.27
N GLY A 299 19.64 -9.89 -2.86
CA GLY A 299 19.96 -11.31 -2.82
C GLY A 299 20.27 -11.88 -4.20
N ASP A 300 19.45 -11.55 -5.20
CA ASP A 300 19.65 -11.97 -6.58
C ASP A 300 20.91 -11.32 -7.21
N GLU A 301 21.20 -10.07 -6.90
CA GLU A 301 22.45 -9.42 -7.34
C GLU A 301 23.69 -10.15 -6.80
N ILE A 302 23.67 -10.53 -5.52
CA ILE A 302 24.76 -11.31 -4.92
C ILE A 302 24.89 -12.67 -5.62
N HIS A 303 23.79 -13.38 -5.80
CA HIS A 303 23.77 -14.69 -6.42
C HIS A 303 24.25 -14.65 -7.87
N THR A 304 23.72 -13.71 -8.65
CA THR A 304 24.06 -13.55 -10.07
C THR A 304 25.53 -13.20 -10.27
N SER A 305 26.11 -12.39 -9.38
CA SER A 305 27.47 -11.84 -9.51
C SER A 305 28.51 -12.56 -8.66
N MET A 306 28.17 -13.66 -7.96
CA MET A 306 29.04 -14.31 -6.98
C MET A 306 30.41 -14.78 -7.55
N GLU A 307 30.45 -15.17 -8.80
CA GLU A 307 31.68 -15.62 -9.47
C GLU A 307 32.66 -14.45 -9.76
N ALA A 308 32.21 -13.21 -9.68
CA ALA A 308 33.09 -12.04 -9.84
C ALA A 308 34.00 -11.81 -8.63
N GLY A 309 33.70 -12.41 -7.48
CA GLY A 309 34.48 -12.31 -6.24
C GLY A 309 33.65 -11.82 -5.06
N PRO A 310 34.31 -11.47 -3.93
CA PRO A 310 33.63 -11.04 -2.73
C PRO A 310 32.80 -9.78 -2.93
N MET A 311 31.53 -9.83 -2.54
CA MET A 311 30.63 -8.69 -2.61
C MET A 311 30.92 -7.67 -1.50
N ILE A 312 30.54 -6.41 -1.75
CA ILE A 312 30.50 -5.40 -0.68
C ILE A 312 29.43 -5.76 0.34
N THR A 313 29.50 -5.18 1.54
CA THR A 313 28.51 -5.42 2.58
C THR A 313 27.11 -4.97 2.16
N LYS A 314 26.05 -5.57 2.70
CA LYS A 314 24.66 -5.14 2.44
C LYS A 314 24.42 -3.67 2.78
N ALA A 315 25.10 -3.14 3.81
CA ALA A 315 25.01 -1.71 4.15
C ALA A 315 25.63 -0.82 3.07
N ALA A 316 26.76 -1.23 2.49
CA ALA A 316 27.39 -0.51 1.37
C ALA A 316 26.58 -0.64 0.07
N MET A 317 25.92 -1.76 -0.18
CA MET A 317 25.05 -1.96 -1.33
C MET A 317 23.91 -0.93 -1.41
N LYS A 318 23.34 -0.54 -0.26
CA LYS A 318 22.28 0.50 -0.22
C LYS A 318 22.72 1.86 -0.75
N GLN A 319 24.02 2.10 -0.84
CA GLN A 319 24.63 3.34 -1.34
C GLN A 319 25.28 3.14 -2.73
N HIS A 320 25.25 1.93 -3.25
CA HIS A 320 25.85 1.63 -4.55
C HIS A 320 24.95 2.10 -5.69
N GLN A 321 25.57 2.49 -6.81
CA GLN A 321 24.84 3.05 -7.95
C GLN A 321 23.83 2.09 -8.57
N TRP A 322 24.06 0.77 -8.52
CA TRP A 322 23.14 -0.20 -9.12
C TRP A 322 21.77 -0.14 -8.47
N ILE A 323 21.68 0.00 -7.13
CA ILE A 323 20.39 0.02 -6.44
C ILE A 323 19.64 1.35 -6.63
N ALA A 324 20.37 2.47 -6.67
CA ALA A 324 19.77 3.76 -6.96
C ALA A 324 19.21 3.79 -8.40
N SER A 325 19.98 3.29 -9.36
CA SER A 325 19.53 3.20 -10.75
C SER A 325 18.38 2.21 -10.93
N TYR A 326 18.37 1.08 -10.24
CA TYR A 326 17.25 0.13 -10.21
C TYR A 326 15.96 0.76 -9.69
N GLU A 327 16.04 1.47 -8.57
CA GLU A 327 14.88 2.15 -7.98
C GLU A 327 14.32 3.24 -8.90
N ASP A 328 15.18 4.00 -9.57
CA ASP A 328 14.78 5.00 -10.55
C ASP A 328 14.26 4.39 -11.85
N TRP A 329 14.93 3.36 -12.37
CA TRP A 329 14.55 2.64 -13.58
C TRP A 329 13.12 2.06 -13.49
N ASN A 330 12.77 1.48 -12.35
CA ASN A 330 11.43 0.94 -12.13
C ASN A 330 10.36 2.02 -12.33
N VAL A 331 10.58 3.22 -11.78
CA VAL A 331 9.66 4.35 -11.95
C VAL A 331 9.63 4.84 -13.38
N ASP A 332 10.81 5.01 -13.99
CA ASP A 332 10.93 5.50 -15.37
C ASP A 332 10.21 4.59 -16.38
N ILE A 333 10.37 3.27 -16.24
CA ILE A 333 9.70 2.29 -17.10
C ILE A 333 8.19 2.25 -16.82
N GLY A 334 7.78 2.30 -15.55
CA GLY A 334 6.36 2.38 -15.20
C GLY A 334 5.67 3.60 -15.82
N LEU A 335 6.31 4.76 -15.77
CA LEU A 335 5.78 5.99 -16.38
C LEU A 335 5.77 5.92 -17.91
N GLU A 336 6.83 5.39 -18.53
CA GLU A 336 6.91 5.18 -19.98
C GLU A 336 5.82 4.25 -20.50
N THR A 337 5.48 3.22 -19.74
CA THR A 337 4.44 2.23 -20.10
C THR A 337 3.03 2.65 -19.70
N GLY A 338 2.85 3.87 -19.19
CA GLY A 338 1.53 4.48 -18.96
C GLY A 338 0.88 4.17 -17.62
N PHE A 339 1.64 3.85 -16.59
CA PHE A 339 1.12 3.56 -15.24
C PHE A 339 0.49 4.78 -14.56
N LYS A 340 0.94 6.00 -14.88
CA LYS A 340 0.43 7.21 -14.26
C LYS A 340 -1.09 7.30 -14.35
N GLY A 341 -1.75 7.36 -13.18
CA GLY A 341 -3.22 7.43 -13.08
C GLY A 341 -3.96 6.14 -13.42
N LYS A 342 -3.26 5.01 -13.66
CA LYS A 342 -3.86 3.72 -14.05
C LYS A 342 -3.43 2.56 -13.16
N ALA A 343 -2.15 2.49 -12.80
CA ALA A 343 -1.58 1.40 -12.01
C ALA A 343 -0.60 1.94 -10.97
N GLN A 344 -0.29 1.14 -9.96
CA GLN A 344 0.61 1.57 -8.90
C GLN A 344 2.07 1.37 -9.33
N ILE A 345 2.91 2.33 -8.92
CA ILE A 345 4.36 2.21 -8.89
C ILE A 345 4.74 2.19 -7.41
N GLY A 346 5.16 1.03 -6.92
CA GLY A 346 5.43 0.80 -5.51
C GLY A 346 6.90 0.69 -5.19
N LYS A 347 7.23 0.91 -3.92
CA LYS A 347 8.56 0.74 -3.36
C LYS A 347 8.54 -0.12 -2.09
N GLY A 348 9.72 -0.53 -1.67
CA GLY A 348 9.95 -1.53 -0.65
C GLY A 348 9.46 -1.19 0.76
N MET A 349 9.46 -2.25 1.59
CA MET A 349 9.09 -2.23 2.99
C MET A 349 10.05 -1.36 3.83
N TRP A 350 9.50 -0.62 4.80
CA TRP A 350 10.30 -0.10 5.90
C TRP A 350 10.70 -1.24 6.84
N PRO A 351 12.01 -1.55 6.99
CA PRO A 351 12.44 -2.78 7.64
C PRO A 351 12.60 -2.69 9.16
N MET A 352 12.36 -1.53 9.76
CA MET A 352 12.59 -1.27 11.20
C MET A 352 11.29 -0.87 11.90
N PRO A 353 10.41 -1.81 12.27
CA PRO A 353 9.06 -1.52 12.76
C PRO A 353 9.01 -0.69 14.04
N ASP A 354 10.07 -0.69 14.85
CA ASP A 354 10.16 0.12 16.08
C ASP A 354 10.70 1.52 15.83
N GLU A 355 11.29 1.79 14.65
CA GLU A 355 11.89 3.08 14.29
C GLU A 355 10.90 3.97 13.52
N MET A 356 9.75 4.26 14.14
CA MET A 356 8.68 5.03 13.50
C MET A 356 9.04 6.49 13.25
N LEU A 357 9.83 7.12 14.12
CA LEU A 357 10.33 8.47 13.89
C LEU A 357 11.32 8.52 12.72
N GLY A 358 12.21 7.53 12.64
CA GLY A 358 13.12 7.37 11.48
C GLY A 358 12.35 7.20 10.17
N MET A 359 11.32 6.37 10.17
CA MET A 359 10.43 6.19 9.03
C MET A 359 9.74 7.51 8.64
N TYR A 360 9.14 8.20 9.60
CA TYR A 360 8.45 9.46 9.34
C TYR A 360 9.38 10.53 8.76
N ASN A 361 10.62 10.59 9.22
CA ASN A 361 11.58 11.58 8.74
C ASN A 361 12.19 11.28 7.37
N THR A 362 12.21 10.01 6.95
CA THR A 362 12.97 9.60 5.76
C THR A 362 12.13 9.02 4.64
N LYS A 363 11.00 8.33 4.93
CA LYS A 363 10.21 7.60 3.91
C LYS A 363 9.46 8.51 2.94
N THR A 364 9.46 9.83 3.16
CA THR A 364 9.02 10.82 2.16
C THR A 364 9.79 10.73 0.85
N MET A 365 10.98 10.12 0.87
CA MET A 365 11.76 9.87 -0.34
C MET A 365 10.99 9.02 -1.38
N HIS A 366 10.12 8.10 -0.96
CA HIS A 366 9.38 7.25 -1.87
C HIS A 366 8.32 8.01 -2.69
N PRO A 367 7.39 8.79 -2.12
CA PRO A 367 6.49 9.62 -2.91
C PRO A 367 7.24 10.67 -3.76
N LYS A 368 8.33 11.27 -3.28
CA LYS A 368 9.18 12.18 -4.07
C LYS A 368 9.84 11.50 -5.25
N ALA A 369 10.15 10.21 -5.14
CA ALA A 369 10.68 9.40 -6.24
C ALA A 369 9.59 8.90 -7.21
N GLY A 370 8.33 9.37 -7.08
CA GLY A 370 7.24 9.02 -7.98
C GLY A 370 6.48 7.74 -7.63
N ALA A 371 6.74 7.14 -6.46
CA ALA A 371 6.02 5.96 -5.99
C ALA A 371 4.71 6.37 -5.29
N ASN A 372 3.58 5.95 -5.84
CA ASN A 372 2.26 6.20 -5.26
C ASN A 372 1.83 5.12 -4.25
N CYS A 373 2.71 4.16 -3.98
CA CYS A 373 2.57 3.14 -2.95
C CYS A 373 3.95 2.79 -2.40
N ALA A 374 4.04 2.50 -1.10
CA ALA A 374 5.25 1.94 -0.52
C ALA A 374 4.88 1.10 0.70
N TRP A 375 5.52 -0.05 0.85
CA TRP A 375 5.17 -1.00 1.89
C TRP A 375 5.58 -0.53 3.28
N VAL A 376 4.73 -0.82 4.25
CA VAL A 376 4.94 -0.50 5.66
C VAL A 376 4.56 -1.70 6.55
N PRO A 377 5.22 -1.86 7.72
CA PRO A 377 5.13 -3.09 8.51
C PRO A 377 3.92 -3.17 9.45
N SER A 378 3.12 -2.11 9.59
CA SER A 378 2.04 -2.07 10.58
C SER A 378 0.98 -1.01 10.26
N PRO A 379 -0.23 -1.08 10.87
CA PRO A 379 -1.23 -0.03 10.76
C PRO A 379 -0.75 1.34 11.25
N THR A 380 0.03 1.39 12.32
CA THR A 380 0.65 2.64 12.80
C THR A 380 1.57 3.25 11.76
N ALA A 381 2.43 2.43 11.16
CA ALA A 381 3.31 2.86 10.08
C ALA A 381 2.52 3.33 8.85
N ALA A 382 1.41 2.67 8.51
CA ALA A 382 0.54 3.09 7.41
C ALA A 382 -0.08 4.47 7.65
N THR A 383 -0.55 4.76 8.86
CA THR A 383 -1.09 6.07 9.24
C THR A 383 -0.01 7.17 9.14
N LEU A 384 1.18 6.91 9.67
CA LEU A 384 2.29 7.87 9.58
C LEU A 384 2.74 8.09 8.12
N HIS A 385 2.76 7.02 7.32
CA HIS A 385 3.14 7.12 5.91
C HIS A 385 2.08 7.84 5.07
N ALA A 386 0.80 7.74 5.41
CA ALA A 386 -0.26 8.51 4.75
C ALA A 386 -0.04 10.02 4.85
N ILE A 387 0.57 10.51 5.93
CA ILE A 387 0.92 11.93 6.09
C ILE A 387 1.85 12.40 4.97
N HIS A 388 2.80 11.55 4.54
CA HIS A 388 3.70 11.87 3.44
C HIS A 388 2.96 12.11 2.12
N TYR A 389 1.89 11.37 1.86
CA TYR A 389 1.05 11.54 0.68
C TYR A 389 0.11 12.76 0.79
N HIS A 390 -0.20 13.22 2.00
CA HIS A 390 -0.83 14.53 2.19
C HIS A 390 0.14 15.69 1.92
N GLN A 391 1.42 15.50 2.17
CA GLN A 391 2.47 16.50 1.91
C GLN A 391 2.90 16.55 0.45
N ILE A 392 2.86 15.41 -0.26
CA ILE A 392 3.40 15.24 -1.61
C ILE A 392 2.31 14.70 -2.54
N LEU A 393 1.96 15.47 -3.55
CA LEU A 393 1.09 15.02 -4.64
C LEU A 393 1.94 14.24 -5.66
N VAL A 394 1.94 12.92 -5.55
CA VAL A 394 2.80 12.04 -6.36
C VAL A 394 2.60 12.21 -7.87
N GLY A 395 1.39 12.55 -8.31
CA GLY A 395 1.11 12.82 -9.72
C GLY A 395 1.93 13.99 -10.30
N ASP A 396 2.28 14.99 -9.48
CA ASP A 396 3.12 16.12 -9.89
C ASP A 396 4.58 15.70 -9.96
N GLU A 397 5.05 14.92 -8.97
CA GLU A 397 6.38 14.32 -9.00
C GLU A 397 6.57 13.44 -10.23
N GLN A 398 5.60 12.57 -10.54
CA GLN A 398 5.62 11.74 -11.74
C GLN A 398 5.68 12.59 -13.03
N SER A 399 4.96 13.71 -13.08
CA SER A 399 5.01 14.63 -14.23
C SER A 399 6.41 15.23 -14.43
N THR A 400 7.09 15.52 -13.35
CA THR A 400 8.48 16.04 -13.36
C THR A 400 9.46 14.94 -13.81
N ILE A 401 9.32 13.74 -13.25
CA ILE A 401 10.18 12.58 -13.55
C ILE A 401 10.09 12.19 -15.03
N MET A 402 8.90 12.25 -15.63
CA MET A 402 8.70 11.95 -17.06
C MET A 402 9.55 12.81 -18.01
N ASN A 403 10.06 13.95 -17.54
CA ASN A 403 10.90 14.86 -18.32
C ASN A 403 12.40 14.72 -18.05
N ARG A 404 12.80 13.82 -17.13
CA ARG A 404 14.22 13.57 -16.84
C ARG A 404 14.83 12.56 -17.79
N GLU A 405 16.15 12.52 -17.86
CA GLU A 405 16.88 11.40 -18.43
C GLU A 405 16.64 10.14 -17.61
N LYS A 406 16.35 9.02 -18.27
CA LYS A 406 16.12 7.74 -17.60
C LYS A 406 17.39 7.25 -16.91
N ALA A 407 17.19 6.46 -15.85
CA ALA A 407 18.28 5.75 -15.20
C ALA A 407 19.03 4.85 -16.18
N SER A 408 20.31 4.68 -15.95
CA SER A 408 21.20 3.94 -16.85
C SER A 408 21.15 2.44 -16.58
N LEU A 409 20.93 1.63 -17.61
CA LEU A 409 21.11 0.17 -17.55
C LEU A 409 22.55 -0.22 -17.19
N ASP A 410 23.55 0.48 -17.70
CA ASP A 410 24.95 0.19 -17.37
C ASP A 410 25.20 0.36 -15.87
N ALA A 411 24.57 1.35 -15.24
CA ALA A 411 24.68 1.55 -13.81
C ALA A 411 23.97 0.45 -12.99
N ILE A 412 22.85 -0.10 -13.50
CA ILE A 412 22.18 -1.26 -12.89
C ILE A 412 23.05 -2.51 -12.99
N LEU A 413 23.79 -2.65 -14.08
CA LEU A 413 24.65 -3.80 -14.37
C LEU A 413 26.03 -3.71 -13.69
N ASP A 414 26.33 -2.61 -13.00
CA ASP A 414 27.58 -2.45 -12.26
C ASP A 414 27.64 -3.44 -11.07
N ILE A 415 28.71 -4.26 -11.08
CA ILE A 415 28.83 -5.36 -10.12
C ILE A 415 29.34 -4.84 -8.77
N PRO A 416 28.58 -5.05 -7.66
CA PRO A 416 28.96 -4.57 -6.34
C PRO A 416 30.05 -5.46 -5.69
N CYS A 417 31.16 -5.67 -6.38
CA CYS A 417 32.27 -6.50 -5.92
C CYS A 417 33.38 -5.64 -5.32
N LEU A 418 33.97 -6.10 -4.22
CA LEU A 418 35.11 -5.42 -3.55
C LEU A 418 36.31 -5.21 -4.47
N LEU A 419 36.53 -6.11 -5.44
CA LEU A 419 37.63 -5.99 -6.38
C LEU A 419 37.42 -4.86 -7.37
N TYR A 420 36.21 -4.55 -7.75
CA TYR A 420 35.87 -3.47 -8.69
C TYR A 420 35.64 -2.12 -8.01
N THR A 421 35.26 -2.11 -6.74
CA THR A 421 34.97 -0.88 -5.98
C THR A 421 36.16 -0.33 -5.21
N SER A 422 37.26 -1.09 -5.08
CA SER A 422 38.46 -0.61 -4.40
C SER A 422 39.38 0.15 -5.35
N ASP A 423 39.90 1.29 -4.93
CA ASP A 423 40.88 2.09 -5.72
C ASP A 423 42.15 1.31 -6.08
N ARG A 424 42.39 0.17 -5.42
CA ARG A 424 43.54 -0.73 -5.75
C ARG A 424 43.34 -1.53 -7.00
N CYS A 425 42.14 -1.72 -7.51
CA CYS A 425 41.84 -2.48 -8.72
C CYS A 425 41.68 -1.60 -9.96
N ARG A 426 41.70 -0.26 -9.79
CA ARG A 426 41.67 0.70 -10.90
C ARG A 426 43.07 1.13 -11.37
N ARG A 427 44.13 0.49 -10.90
CA ARG A 427 45.54 0.78 -11.38
C ARG A 427 46.10 -0.35 -12.17
#